data_4e340c4e09864e4712e47c2785c8c42d
#
_entry.id   4e340c4e09864e4712e47c2785c8c42d
#
_cell.length_a   1.000
_cell.length_b   1.000
_cell.length_c   1.000
_cell.angle_alpha   90.00
_cell.angle_beta   90.00
_cell.angle_gamma   90.00
#
_symmetry.space_group_name_H-M   'P 1'
#
loop_
_entity.id
_entity.type
_entity.pdbx_description
1 polymer ?
#
loop_
_entity_poly.entity_id
_entity_poly.type
_entity_poly.pdbx_seq_one_letter_code
_entity_poly.pdbx_strand_id
1 'polypeptide(L)'
;CSDMMRHAHPSKNIAVVTTYLSDYIFPRVIQGIDDVLTGAGYSIVLKNTKNSRTREAECLQEILGKDIDGVIIEPSKSQIFCRHMNLYEQLEKSHIPYVFIQGCFPQMRETPHVLLDDFQGGYMITKYLTDLGHKNIVGVFKADDMQGQNRHKGYVRALQEAGILYDPDKVVWFHTEDRKL
;
A
#
# COMPACT_ATOMS: atom_id res chain seq x y z
N CYS A 1 -19.13 -15.87 26.76
CA CYS A 1 -19.90 -14.73 27.32
C CYS A 1 -19.20 -13.36 27.11
N SER A 2 -17.93 -13.31 26.71
CA SER A 2 -17.20 -12.04 26.49
C SER A 2 -17.32 -11.47 25.07
N ASP A 3 -17.76 -12.26 24.09
CA ASP A 3 -17.86 -11.79 22.69
C ASP A 3 -19.14 -11.01 22.39
N MET A 4 -20.15 -11.08 23.22
CA MET A 4 -21.41 -10.34 23.01
C MET A 4 -21.36 -8.87 23.46
N MET A 5 -20.33 -8.44 24.20
CA MET A 5 -20.25 -7.06 24.73
C MET A 5 -19.47 -6.09 23.83
N ARG A 6 -18.79 -6.55 22.78
CA ARG A 6 -18.01 -5.67 21.90
C ARG A 6 -18.84 -4.76 20.98
N HIS A 7 -20.14 -5.02 20.82
CA HIS A 7 -21.00 -4.24 19.92
C HIS A 7 -21.87 -3.17 20.57
N ALA A 8 -21.76 -2.98 21.89
CA ALA A 8 -22.64 -2.05 22.61
C ALA A 8 -22.24 -0.56 22.43
N HIS A 9 -20.96 -0.25 22.22
CA HIS A 9 -20.48 1.11 21.95
C HIS A 9 -19.26 1.08 21.02
N PRO A 10 -19.30 1.72 19.85
CA PRO A 10 -18.12 1.86 19.01
C PRO A 10 -17.02 2.61 19.78
N SER A 11 -15.79 2.14 19.71
CA SER A 11 -14.63 2.77 20.36
C SER A 11 -14.28 4.12 19.72
N LYS A 12 -14.75 4.31 18.49
CA LYS A 12 -14.44 5.45 17.60
C LYS A 12 -12.94 5.60 17.33
N ASN A 13 -12.22 4.48 17.27
CA ASN A 13 -10.81 4.41 16.90
C ASN A 13 -10.66 3.67 15.57
N ILE A 14 -9.96 4.29 14.62
CA ILE A 14 -9.56 3.67 13.37
C ILE A 14 -8.04 3.52 13.37
N ALA A 15 -7.55 2.31 13.15
CA ALA A 15 -6.13 2.08 12.98
C ALA A 15 -5.72 2.44 11.54
N VAL A 16 -4.65 3.22 11.40
CA VAL A 16 -4.02 3.51 10.12
C VAL A 16 -2.62 2.91 10.14
N VAL A 17 -2.43 1.87 9.35
CA VAL A 17 -1.19 1.10 9.28
C VAL A 17 -0.46 1.47 7.99
N THR A 18 0.77 1.93 8.11
CA THR A 18 1.54 2.47 7.00
C THR A 18 2.89 1.78 6.86
N THR A 19 3.48 1.83 5.69
CA THR A 19 4.83 1.29 5.47
C THR A 19 5.92 2.27 5.90
N TYR A 20 5.77 3.57 5.59
CA TYR A 20 6.72 4.63 5.97
C TYR A 20 5.99 5.91 6.35
N LEU A 21 6.31 6.46 7.52
CA LEU A 21 5.73 7.74 7.99
C LEU A 21 6.35 8.97 7.32
N SER A 22 7.59 8.86 6.87
CA SER A 22 8.40 9.98 6.36
C SER A 22 8.40 10.14 4.86
N ASP A 23 7.73 9.25 4.11
CA ASP A 23 7.61 9.41 2.67
C ASP A 23 6.76 10.64 2.33
N TYR A 24 7.24 11.46 1.42
CA TYR A 24 6.69 12.80 1.14
C TYR A 24 5.20 12.83 0.76
N ILE A 25 4.65 11.76 0.24
CA ILE A 25 3.23 11.64 -0.10
C ILE A 25 2.37 11.30 1.12
N PHE A 26 2.94 10.60 2.08
CA PHE A 26 2.23 10.01 3.22
C PHE A 26 1.59 11.05 4.14
N PRO A 27 2.26 12.17 4.50
CA PRO A 27 1.64 13.21 5.32
C PRO A 27 0.33 13.76 4.72
N ARG A 28 0.24 13.87 3.40
CA ARG A 28 -0.98 14.33 2.72
C ARG A 28 -2.09 13.27 2.74
N VAL A 29 -1.73 12.00 2.61
CA VAL A 29 -2.68 10.88 2.73
C VAL A 29 -3.27 10.83 4.14
N ILE A 30 -2.40 10.92 5.17
CA ILE A 30 -2.84 10.97 6.58
C ILE A 30 -3.71 12.18 6.84
N GLN A 31 -3.36 13.36 6.33
CA GLN A 31 -4.18 14.55 6.50
C GLN A 31 -5.59 14.34 5.92
N GLY A 32 -5.70 13.78 4.72
CA GLY A 32 -7.01 13.50 4.11
C GLY A 32 -7.83 12.48 4.91
N ILE A 33 -7.19 11.47 5.48
CA ILE A 33 -7.84 10.49 6.36
C ILE A 33 -8.29 11.18 7.65
N ASP A 34 -7.43 11.99 8.27
CA ASP A 34 -7.72 12.70 9.52
C ASP A 34 -8.90 13.66 9.38
N ASP A 35 -8.92 14.46 8.31
CA ASP A 35 -10.00 15.42 8.04
C ASP A 35 -11.38 14.73 8.01
N VAL A 36 -11.47 13.54 7.39
CA VAL A 36 -12.72 12.79 7.31
C VAL A 36 -13.06 12.12 8.64
N LEU A 37 -12.11 11.44 9.25
CA LEU A 37 -12.35 10.66 10.48
C LEU A 37 -12.65 11.58 11.67
N THR A 38 -11.90 12.66 11.84
CA THR A 38 -12.14 13.65 12.91
C THR A 38 -13.51 14.30 12.74
N GLY A 39 -13.89 14.67 11.51
CA GLY A 39 -15.23 15.19 11.20
C GLY A 39 -16.36 14.21 11.53
N ALA A 40 -16.10 12.90 11.48
CA ALA A 40 -17.02 11.83 11.86
C ALA A 40 -16.94 11.43 13.34
N GLY A 41 -16.06 12.06 14.13
CA GLY A 41 -15.87 11.79 15.55
C GLY A 41 -15.00 10.57 15.85
N TYR A 42 -14.17 10.14 14.88
CA TYR A 42 -13.19 9.07 15.07
C TYR A 42 -11.80 9.61 15.39
N SER A 43 -11.04 8.84 16.15
CA SER A 43 -9.62 9.07 16.40
C SER A 43 -8.77 8.11 15.57
N ILE A 44 -7.58 8.56 15.17
CA ILE A 44 -6.61 7.73 14.44
C ILE A 44 -5.62 7.10 15.41
N VAL A 45 -5.40 5.79 15.26
CA VAL A 45 -4.28 5.05 15.86
C VAL A 45 -3.29 4.73 14.77
N LEU A 46 -2.18 5.45 14.74
CA LEU A 46 -1.18 5.33 13.68
C LEU A 46 -0.15 4.24 14.01
N LYS A 47 0.12 3.36 13.06
CA LYS A 47 1.12 2.29 13.15
C LYS A 47 2.02 2.27 11.92
N ASN A 48 3.30 1.96 12.13
CA ASN A 48 4.31 1.94 11.08
C ASN A 48 4.96 0.55 10.97
N THR A 49 4.84 -0.08 9.81
CA THR A 49 5.42 -1.41 9.55
C THR A 49 6.85 -1.36 9.03
N LYS A 50 7.32 -0.21 8.55
CA LYS A 50 8.60 -0.07 7.81
C LYS A 50 8.71 -1.05 6.65
N ASN A 51 7.59 -1.35 6.00
CA ASN A 51 7.43 -2.34 4.92
C ASN A 51 7.89 -3.76 5.30
N SER A 52 7.79 -4.11 6.57
CA SER A 52 8.11 -5.44 7.11
C SER A 52 6.84 -6.26 7.33
N ARG A 53 6.76 -7.44 6.73
CA ARG A 53 5.63 -8.38 6.91
C ARG A 53 5.48 -8.84 8.35
N THR A 54 6.58 -9.04 9.06
CA THR A 54 6.57 -9.40 10.48
C THR A 54 5.96 -8.29 11.32
N ARG A 55 6.37 -7.04 11.09
CA ARG A 55 5.79 -5.89 11.78
C ARG A 55 4.32 -5.64 11.43
N GLU A 56 3.92 -5.90 10.20
CA GLU A 56 2.51 -5.84 9.83
C GLU A 56 1.70 -6.86 10.63
N ALA A 57 2.18 -8.10 10.73
CA ALA A 57 1.53 -9.13 11.54
C ALA A 57 1.43 -8.73 13.03
N GLU A 58 2.49 -8.19 13.61
CA GLU A 58 2.49 -7.65 14.98
C GLU A 58 1.46 -6.53 15.15
N CYS A 59 1.40 -5.58 14.21
CA CYS A 59 0.39 -4.51 14.21
C CYS A 59 -1.04 -5.05 14.18
N LEU A 60 -1.31 -6.05 13.34
CA LEU A 60 -2.63 -6.66 13.23
C LEU A 60 -3.01 -7.42 14.53
N GLN A 61 -2.07 -8.13 15.14
CA GLN A 61 -2.28 -8.79 16.43
C GLN A 61 -2.62 -7.78 17.54
N GLU A 62 -1.92 -6.65 17.59
CA GLU A 62 -2.21 -5.58 18.54
C GLU A 62 -3.59 -4.95 18.29
N ILE A 63 -3.98 -4.76 17.03
CA ILE A 63 -5.31 -4.23 16.65
C ILE A 63 -6.41 -5.18 17.12
N LEU A 64 -6.24 -6.50 16.96
CA LEU A 64 -7.20 -7.50 17.40
C LEU A 64 -7.39 -7.51 18.93
N GLY A 65 -6.37 -7.09 19.68
CA GLY A 65 -6.41 -7.00 21.15
C GLY A 65 -6.91 -5.67 21.70
N LYS A 66 -7.23 -4.68 20.84
CA LYS A 66 -7.64 -3.32 21.23
C LYS A 66 -9.04 -2.99 20.74
N ASP A 67 -9.61 -1.90 21.28
CA ASP A 67 -10.88 -1.35 20.80
C ASP A 67 -10.65 -0.54 19.53
N ILE A 68 -10.68 -1.21 18.38
CA ILE A 68 -10.53 -0.65 17.04
C ILE A 68 -11.78 -1.01 16.23
N ASP A 69 -12.40 -0.01 15.63
CA ASP A 69 -13.63 -0.17 14.83
C ASP A 69 -13.36 -0.47 13.35
N GLY A 70 -12.16 -0.18 12.86
CA GLY A 70 -11.78 -0.45 11.47
C GLY A 70 -10.30 -0.17 11.21
N VAL A 71 -9.81 -0.64 10.08
CA VAL A 71 -8.39 -0.54 9.71
C VAL A 71 -8.23 0.00 8.30
N ILE A 72 -7.40 1.02 8.15
CA ILE A 72 -6.89 1.48 6.86
C ILE A 72 -5.43 1.03 6.80
N ILE A 73 -5.07 0.21 5.83
CA ILE A 73 -3.76 -0.42 5.80
C ILE A 73 -3.08 -0.34 4.43
N GLU A 74 -1.84 0.12 4.43
CA GLU A 74 -0.92 -0.06 3.32
C GLU A 74 -0.17 -1.39 3.53
N PRO A 75 -0.39 -2.40 2.66
CA PRO A 75 0.18 -3.72 2.87
C PRO A 75 1.69 -3.72 2.63
N SER A 76 2.42 -4.39 3.52
CA SER A 76 3.88 -4.52 3.42
C SER A 76 4.26 -5.51 2.33
N LYS A 77 5.22 -5.12 1.47
CA LYS A 77 5.72 -5.94 0.36
C LYS A 77 4.57 -6.52 -0.48
N SER A 78 3.71 -5.63 -0.96
CA SER A 78 2.42 -5.96 -1.59
C SER A 78 2.53 -6.80 -2.89
N GLN A 79 3.73 -6.91 -3.48
CA GLN A 79 3.97 -7.79 -4.64
C GLN A 79 4.18 -9.25 -4.22
N ILE A 80 4.46 -9.53 -2.96
CA ILE A 80 4.75 -10.87 -2.45
C ILE A 80 3.50 -11.42 -1.75
N PHE A 81 3.33 -12.75 -1.74
CA PHE A 81 2.25 -13.39 -1.03
C PHE A 81 2.24 -13.06 0.47
N CYS A 82 1.07 -12.70 0.97
CA CYS A 82 0.84 -12.49 2.38
C CYS A 82 1.01 -13.81 3.15
N ARG A 83 1.86 -13.81 4.17
CA ARG A 83 2.09 -15.00 5.03
C ARG A 83 1.17 -15.05 6.23
N HIS A 84 0.51 -13.95 6.55
CA HIS A 84 -0.34 -13.79 7.74
C HIS A 84 -1.81 -13.57 7.40
N MET A 85 -2.29 -14.27 6.34
CA MET A 85 -3.70 -14.25 5.93
C MET A 85 -4.66 -14.55 7.08
N ASN A 86 -4.27 -15.44 7.98
CA ASN A 86 -5.06 -15.78 9.16
C ASN A 86 -5.38 -14.57 10.06
N LEU A 87 -4.55 -13.55 10.09
CA LEU A 87 -4.81 -12.33 10.86
C LEU A 87 -5.88 -11.46 10.20
N TYR A 88 -5.90 -11.39 8.88
CA TYR A 88 -6.97 -10.73 8.13
C TYR A 88 -8.30 -11.48 8.30
N GLU A 89 -8.28 -12.81 8.26
CA GLU A 89 -9.46 -13.63 8.56
C GLU A 89 -9.97 -13.42 10.00
N GLN A 90 -9.07 -13.20 10.97
CA GLN A 90 -9.46 -12.88 12.35
C GLN A 90 -10.10 -11.49 12.44
N LEU A 91 -9.64 -10.49 11.68
CA LEU A 91 -10.33 -9.19 11.61
C LEU A 91 -11.77 -9.36 11.11
N GLU A 92 -11.96 -10.15 10.05
CA GLU A 92 -13.29 -10.45 9.51
C GLU A 92 -14.19 -11.15 10.52
N LYS A 93 -13.68 -12.18 11.19
CA LYS A 93 -14.40 -12.90 12.27
C LYS A 93 -14.73 -12.00 13.46
N SER A 94 -13.90 -11.01 13.74
CA SER A 94 -14.11 -10.02 14.80
C SER A 94 -14.97 -8.84 14.35
N HIS A 95 -15.49 -8.86 13.10
CA HIS A 95 -16.28 -7.79 12.50
C HIS A 95 -15.54 -6.44 12.47
N ILE A 96 -14.21 -6.47 12.31
CA ILE A 96 -13.39 -5.29 12.12
C ILE A 96 -13.14 -5.11 10.62
N PRO A 97 -13.83 -4.18 9.95
CA PRO A 97 -13.65 -3.94 8.53
C PRO A 97 -12.28 -3.35 8.27
N TYR A 98 -11.71 -3.68 7.11
CA TYR A 98 -10.45 -3.10 6.68
C TYR A 98 -10.47 -2.75 5.19
N VAL A 99 -9.67 -1.76 4.82
CA VAL A 99 -9.48 -1.31 3.45
C VAL A 99 -7.99 -1.16 3.17
N PHE A 100 -7.56 -1.64 2.01
CA PHE A 100 -6.19 -1.42 1.54
C PHE A 100 -6.05 -0.05 0.88
N ILE A 101 -4.91 0.58 1.11
CA ILE A 101 -4.50 1.79 0.39
C ILE A 101 -3.14 1.58 -0.26
N GLN A 102 -2.87 2.24 -1.38
CA GLN A 102 -1.61 2.23 -2.11
C GLN A 102 -1.23 0.88 -2.76
N GLY A 103 -1.71 -0.24 -2.26
CA GLY A 103 -1.46 -1.58 -2.76
C GLY A 103 -2.45 -2.59 -2.19
N CYS A 104 -2.45 -3.80 -2.72
CA CYS A 104 -3.15 -4.95 -2.14
C CYS A 104 -2.34 -6.21 -2.41
N PHE A 105 -2.50 -7.22 -1.56
CA PHE A 105 -1.85 -8.51 -1.80
C PHE A 105 -2.47 -9.25 -3.00
N PRO A 106 -1.68 -10.03 -3.75
CA PRO A 106 -2.18 -10.80 -4.89
C PRO A 106 -3.36 -11.73 -4.55
N GLN A 107 -3.39 -12.28 -3.33
CA GLN A 107 -4.49 -13.17 -2.87
C GLN A 107 -5.77 -12.41 -2.50
N MET A 108 -5.72 -11.09 -2.32
CA MET A 108 -6.77 -10.28 -1.68
C MET A 108 -7.30 -9.18 -2.60
N ARG A 109 -7.31 -9.42 -3.92
CA ARG A 109 -7.71 -8.42 -4.92
C ARG A 109 -9.18 -8.00 -4.82
N GLU A 110 -10.02 -8.86 -4.27
CA GLU A 110 -11.46 -8.59 -4.05
C GLU A 110 -11.71 -7.78 -2.77
N THR A 111 -10.71 -7.62 -1.90
CA THR A 111 -10.80 -6.79 -0.70
C THR A 111 -10.95 -5.32 -1.09
N PRO A 112 -11.79 -4.54 -0.39
CA PRO A 112 -11.91 -3.11 -0.64
C PRO A 112 -10.54 -2.42 -0.62
N HIS A 113 -10.26 -1.60 -1.63
CA HIS A 113 -8.99 -0.91 -1.76
C HIS A 113 -9.11 0.42 -2.49
N VAL A 114 -8.19 1.33 -2.18
CA VAL A 114 -7.99 2.61 -2.87
C VAL A 114 -6.56 2.65 -3.37
N LEU A 115 -6.39 2.58 -4.69
CA LEU A 115 -5.09 2.51 -5.34
C LEU A 115 -4.85 3.72 -6.24
N LEU A 116 -3.59 4.11 -6.38
CA LEU A 116 -3.16 4.96 -7.49
C LEU A 116 -3.06 4.11 -8.77
N ASP A 117 -3.31 4.74 -9.92
CA ASP A 117 -3.03 4.12 -11.20
C ASP A 117 -1.53 4.22 -11.52
N ASP A 118 -0.76 3.35 -10.87
CA ASP A 118 0.70 3.31 -11.01
C ASP A 118 1.15 2.89 -12.40
N PHE A 119 0.35 2.08 -13.11
CA PHE A 119 0.60 1.77 -14.51
C PHE A 119 0.54 3.04 -15.35
N GLN A 120 -0.55 3.81 -15.21
CA GLN A 120 -0.72 5.06 -15.94
C GLN A 120 0.37 6.08 -15.56
N GLY A 121 0.76 6.14 -14.29
CA GLY A 121 1.86 6.99 -13.83
C GLY A 121 3.19 6.68 -14.52
N GLY A 122 3.58 5.40 -14.56
CA GLY A 122 4.78 4.95 -15.28
C GLY A 122 4.70 5.17 -16.78
N TYR A 123 3.53 4.94 -17.37
CA TYR A 123 3.27 5.18 -18.78
C TYR A 123 3.41 6.66 -19.15
N MET A 124 2.72 7.54 -18.44
CA MET A 124 2.69 8.98 -18.75
C MET A 124 4.07 9.63 -18.67
N ILE A 125 4.84 9.35 -17.62
CA ILE A 125 6.18 9.96 -17.50
C ILE A 125 7.13 9.44 -18.56
N THR A 126 7.06 8.17 -18.91
CA THR A 126 7.89 7.58 -19.95
C THR A 126 7.48 8.11 -21.33
N LYS A 127 6.16 8.17 -21.61
CA LYS A 127 5.65 8.75 -22.85
C LYS A 127 6.09 10.21 -23.01
N TYR A 128 6.02 11.00 -21.95
CA TYR A 128 6.50 12.38 -21.97
C TYR A 128 7.96 12.47 -22.42
N LEU A 129 8.83 11.60 -21.91
CA LEU A 129 10.23 11.57 -22.30
C LEU A 129 10.41 11.12 -23.76
N THR A 130 9.66 10.13 -24.21
CA THR A 130 9.74 9.67 -25.62
C THR A 130 9.21 10.71 -26.60
N ASP A 131 8.16 11.45 -26.24
CA ASP A 131 7.61 12.55 -27.03
C ASP A 131 8.61 13.72 -27.17
N LEU A 132 9.50 13.91 -26.19
CA LEU A 132 10.63 14.84 -26.26
C LEU A 132 11.82 14.32 -27.09
N GLY A 133 11.72 13.10 -27.64
CA GLY A 133 12.75 12.48 -28.48
C GLY A 133 13.81 11.67 -27.72
N HIS A 134 13.66 11.49 -26.40
CA HIS A 134 14.59 10.64 -25.65
C HIS A 134 14.40 9.17 -26.01
N LYS A 135 15.50 8.49 -26.34
CA LYS A 135 15.52 7.05 -26.69
C LYS A 135 16.26 6.19 -25.66
N ASN A 136 17.08 6.80 -24.82
CA ASN A 136 17.84 6.14 -23.77
C ASN A 136 17.26 6.54 -22.41
N ILE A 137 16.28 5.76 -21.95
CA ILE A 137 15.54 6.04 -20.72
C ILE A 137 15.83 4.91 -19.72
N VAL A 138 16.46 5.27 -18.61
CA VAL A 138 16.71 4.34 -17.51
C VAL A 138 15.51 4.37 -16.56
N GLY A 139 15.02 3.18 -16.18
CA GLY A 139 13.96 3.02 -15.21
C GLY A 139 14.51 2.47 -13.88
N VAL A 140 14.10 3.07 -12.75
CA VAL A 140 14.43 2.59 -11.40
C VAL A 140 13.13 2.24 -10.69
N PHE A 141 12.96 0.97 -10.34
CA PHE A 141 11.68 0.46 -9.84
C PHE A 141 11.85 -0.37 -8.57
N LYS A 142 10.87 -0.29 -7.68
CA LYS A 142 10.82 -1.10 -6.48
C LYS A 142 10.22 -2.47 -6.80
N ALA A 143 10.97 -3.53 -6.48
CA ALA A 143 10.63 -4.89 -6.88
C ALA A 143 9.58 -5.57 -5.98
N ASP A 144 9.58 -5.25 -4.70
CA ASP A 144 8.78 -5.94 -3.67
C ASP A 144 7.44 -5.28 -3.36
N ASP A 145 7.11 -4.17 -4.02
CA ASP A 145 5.80 -3.50 -3.91
C ASP A 145 5.05 -3.49 -5.25
N MET A 146 3.73 -3.65 -5.18
CA MET A 146 2.84 -3.64 -6.34
C MET A 146 2.98 -2.37 -7.19
N GLN A 147 3.18 -1.22 -6.56
CA GLN A 147 3.34 0.07 -7.22
C GLN A 147 4.53 0.07 -8.17
N GLY A 148 5.69 -0.40 -7.71
CA GLY A 148 6.91 -0.47 -8.53
C GLY A 148 6.75 -1.38 -9.75
N GLN A 149 6.12 -2.52 -9.58
CA GLN A 149 5.82 -3.46 -10.67
C GLN A 149 4.87 -2.84 -11.70
N ASN A 150 3.83 -2.15 -11.27
CA ASN A 150 2.87 -1.52 -12.17
C ASN A 150 3.48 -0.33 -12.92
N ARG A 151 4.31 0.48 -12.26
CA ARG A 151 5.06 1.57 -12.92
C ARG A 151 6.00 1.05 -13.99
N HIS A 152 6.68 -0.06 -13.72
CA HIS A 152 7.52 -0.74 -14.71
C HIS A 152 6.71 -1.20 -15.93
N LYS A 153 5.52 -1.79 -15.73
CA LYS A 153 4.64 -2.18 -16.84
C LYS A 153 4.25 -0.97 -17.70
N GLY A 154 3.94 0.16 -17.09
CA GLY A 154 3.64 1.41 -17.80
C GLY A 154 4.84 1.93 -18.61
N TYR A 155 6.04 1.91 -18.01
CA TYR A 155 7.30 2.21 -18.67
C TYR A 155 7.52 1.35 -19.91
N VAL A 156 7.39 0.04 -19.80
CA VAL A 156 7.53 -0.91 -20.93
C VAL A 156 6.53 -0.59 -22.03
N ARG A 157 5.28 -0.32 -21.68
CA ARG A 157 4.23 0.01 -22.65
C ARG A 157 4.54 1.26 -23.44
N ALA A 158 4.99 2.32 -22.78
CA ALA A 158 5.35 3.56 -23.45
C ALA A 158 6.56 3.41 -24.39
N LEU A 159 7.57 2.62 -23.99
CA LEU A 159 8.70 2.30 -24.87
C LEU A 159 8.24 1.53 -26.11
N GLN A 160 7.37 0.54 -25.96
CA GLN A 160 6.83 -0.23 -27.09
C GLN A 160 6.09 0.66 -28.08
N GLU A 161 5.25 1.56 -27.60
CA GLU A 161 4.49 2.49 -28.45
C GLU A 161 5.39 3.48 -29.18
N ALA A 162 6.52 3.85 -28.58
CA ALA A 162 7.54 4.69 -29.22
C ALA A 162 8.49 3.94 -30.17
N GLY A 163 8.31 2.62 -30.33
CA GLY A 163 9.20 1.77 -31.14
C GLY A 163 10.60 1.60 -30.56
N ILE A 164 10.75 1.77 -29.24
CA ILE A 164 12.03 1.60 -28.52
C ILE A 164 12.06 0.18 -27.96
N LEU A 165 13.11 -0.58 -28.32
CA LEU A 165 13.29 -1.92 -27.79
C LEU A 165 13.57 -1.87 -26.28
N TYR A 166 12.87 -2.76 -25.54
CA TYR A 166 13.13 -2.95 -24.12
C TYR A 166 14.53 -3.50 -23.91
N ASP A 167 15.28 -2.86 -23.04
CA ASP A 167 16.65 -3.22 -22.67
C ASP A 167 16.70 -3.43 -21.15
N PRO A 168 16.86 -4.67 -20.68
CA PRO A 168 16.90 -4.95 -19.24
C PRO A 168 18.11 -4.29 -18.54
N ASP A 169 19.19 -3.99 -19.26
CA ASP A 169 20.35 -3.28 -18.69
C ASP A 169 20.06 -1.81 -18.36
N LYS A 170 18.94 -1.28 -18.85
CA LYS A 170 18.44 0.07 -18.52
C LYS A 170 17.42 0.06 -17.40
N VAL A 171 17.19 -1.09 -16.75
CA VAL A 171 16.24 -1.21 -15.65
C VAL A 171 16.95 -1.60 -14.38
N VAL A 172 16.80 -0.78 -13.35
CA VAL A 172 17.34 -1.04 -12.01
C VAL A 172 16.20 -1.39 -11.08
N TRP A 173 16.28 -2.55 -10.47
CA TRP A 173 15.36 -3.00 -9.45
C TRP A 173 15.99 -2.83 -8.06
N PHE A 174 15.22 -2.30 -7.12
CA PHE A 174 15.62 -2.24 -5.72
C PHE A 174 14.54 -2.82 -4.81
N HIS A 175 14.94 -3.24 -3.63
CA HIS A 175 14.06 -3.82 -2.59
C HIS A 175 14.01 -2.91 -1.37
N THR A 176 13.12 -3.21 -0.45
CA THR A 176 12.97 -2.47 0.81
C THR A 176 14.29 -2.38 1.57
N GLU A 177 15.06 -3.47 1.57
CA GLU A 177 16.34 -3.59 2.27
C GLU A 177 17.43 -2.66 1.71
N ASP A 178 17.34 -2.30 0.42
CA ASP A 178 18.30 -1.40 -0.24
C ASP A 178 18.14 0.06 0.20
N ARG A 179 17.04 0.39 0.86
CA ARG A 179 16.78 1.76 1.40
C ARG A 179 17.50 2.04 2.72
N LYS A 180 18.34 1.16 3.20
CA LYS A 180 19.17 1.40 4.38
C LYS A 180 20.31 2.34 4.03
N LEU A 181 20.06 3.62 4.13
CA LEU A 181 21.05 4.68 4.20
C LEU A 181 21.14 5.18 5.62
#